data_91497eab8bed59aff3cd742f931da26f
#
_entry.id   91497eab8bed59aff3cd742f931da26f
#
_cell.length_a   1.000
_cell.length_b   1.000
_cell.length_c   1.000
_cell.angle_alpha   90.00
_cell.angle_beta   90.00
_cell.angle_gamma   90.00
#
_symmetry.space_group_name_H-M   'P 1'
#
loop_
_entity.id
_entity.type
_entity.pdbx_description
1 polymer ?
#
loop_
_entity_poly.entity_id
_entity_poly.type
_entity_poly.pdbx_seq_one_letter_code
_entity_poly.pdbx_strand_id
1 'polypeptide(L)'
;MATFAVIAEHPPDLCPTSNAQTRQMMKEGAGQIPQLAEQLGVNIVTLRIFGPDHIILAVVEANDIDSVRDFALQSRLMQWNTVKIHPTYSMEEALPLIDSVEPIF
;
A
#
# COMPACT_ATOMS: atom_id res chain seq x y z
N MET A 1 14.95 1.68 -7.39
CA MET A 1 13.67 2.13 -6.84
C MET A 1 13.57 1.77 -5.36
N ALA A 2 12.88 2.57 -4.61
CA ALA A 2 12.62 2.28 -3.21
C ALA A 2 11.41 1.35 -3.06
N THR A 3 11.38 0.60 -1.97
CA THR A 3 10.28 -0.32 -1.65
C THR A 3 9.47 0.23 -0.48
N PHE A 4 8.16 0.21 -0.63
CA PHE A 4 7.22 0.74 0.36
C PHE A 4 6.21 -0.33 0.76
N ALA A 5 5.87 -0.36 2.05
CA ALA A 5 4.72 -1.10 2.53
C ALA A 5 3.51 -0.16 2.59
N VAL A 6 2.43 -0.54 1.95
CA VAL A 6 1.17 0.20 1.96
C VAL A 6 0.18 -0.61 2.77
N ILE A 7 -0.30 -0.03 3.86
CA ILE A 7 -1.25 -0.68 4.76
C ILE A 7 -2.53 0.15 4.76
N ALA A 8 -3.61 -0.46 4.29
CA ALA A 8 -4.92 0.17 4.21
C ALA A 8 -5.88 -0.54 5.15
N GLU A 9 -6.52 0.21 6.02
CA GLU A 9 -7.46 -0.32 7.01
C GLU A 9 -8.79 0.41 6.90
N HIS A 10 -9.89 -0.32 6.93
CA HIS A 10 -11.23 0.24 6.83
C HIS A 10 -12.13 -0.34 7.92
N PRO A 11 -13.18 0.41 8.35
CA PRO A 11 -14.14 -0.11 9.31
C PRO A 11 -15.04 -1.16 8.65
N PRO A 12 -15.65 -2.06 9.45
CA PRO A 12 -16.49 -3.13 8.90
C PRO A 12 -17.66 -2.64 8.04
N ASP A 13 -18.21 -1.48 8.34
CA ASP A 13 -19.35 -0.92 7.59
C ASP A 13 -18.96 -0.41 6.19
N LEU A 14 -17.69 -0.13 5.95
CA LEU A 14 -17.17 0.23 4.63
C LEU A 14 -16.51 -0.94 3.90
N CYS A 15 -16.42 -2.10 4.54
CA CYS A 15 -15.82 -3.28 3.93
C CYS A 15 -16.63 -3.71 2.69
N PRO A 16 -15.95 -4.10 1.60
CA PRO A 16 -16.66 -4.61 0.42
C PRO A 16 -17.56 -5.81 0.69
N THR A 17 -17.36 -6.52 1.79
CA THR A 17 -18.26 -7.62 2.19
C THR A 17 -19.60 -7.12 2.73
N SER A 18 -19.65 -5.88 3.21
CA SER A 18 -20.84 -5.32 3.87
C SER A 18 -21.43 -4.11 3.13
N ASN A 19 -20.65 -3.44 2.30
CA ASN A 19 -21.04 -2.19 1.65
C ASN A 19 -21.04 -2.37 0.14
N ALA A 20 -22.23 -2.20 -0.47
CA ALA A 20 -22.42 -2.43 -1.89
C ALA A 20 -21.67 -1.41 -2.76
N GLN A 21 -21.57 -0.15 -2.31
CA GLN A 21 -20.85 0.90 -3.05
C GLN A 21 -19.35 0.63 -3.07
N THR A 22 -18.79 0.27 -1.92
CA THR A 22 -17.38 -0.07 -1.80
C THR A 22 -17.05 -1.32 -2.60
N ARG A 23 -17.94 -2.31 -2.56
CA ARG A 23 -17.79 -3.54 -3.37
C ARG A 23 -17.72 -3.23 -4.86
N GLN A 24 -18.61 -2.40 -5.35
CA GLN A 24 -18.64 -2.01 -6.75
C GLN A 24 -17.38 -1.24 -7.14
N MET A 25 -16.97 -0.30 -6.31
CA MET A 25 -15.74 0.49 -6.50
C MET A 25 -14.51 -0.41 -6.58
N MET A 26 -14.41 -1.40 -5.69
CA MET A 26 -13.30 -2.34 -5.66
C MET A 26 -13.27 -3.22 -6.92
N LYS A 27 -14.42 -3.70 -7.36
CA LYS A 27 -14.52 -4.53 -8.56
C LYS A 27 -14.14 -3.74 -9.82
N GLU A 28 -14.61 -2.52 -9.94
CA GLU A 28 -14.25 -1.64 -11.06
C GLU A 28 -12.77 -1.28 -11.02
N GLY A 29 -12.27 -0.95 -9.85
CA GLY A 29 -10.87 -0.58 -9.66
C GLY A 29 -9.90 -1.71 -9.96
N ALA A 30 -10.25 -2.94 -9.60
CA ALA A 30 -9.36 -4.09 -9.75
C ALA A 30 -8.90 -4.27 -11.21
N GLY A 31 -9.76 -3.99 -12.17
CA GLY A 31 -9.39 -4.07 -13.59
C GLY A 31 -8.52 -2.93 -14.08
N GLN A 32 -8.49 -1.80 -13.37
CA GLN A 32 -7.78 -0.59 -13.76
C GLN A 32 -6.46 -0.41 -13.02
N ILE A 33 -6.28 -1.09 -11.90
CA ILE A 33 -5.11 -0.92 -11.03
C ILE A 33 -3.78 -1.17 -11.75
N PRO A 34 -3.61 -2.24 -12.55
CA PRO A 34 -2.33 -2.47 -13.24
C PRO A 34 -1.93 -1.32 -14.16
N GLN A 35 -2.87 -0.78 -14.93
CA GLN A 35 -2.61 0.32 -15.83
C GLN A 35 -2.31 1.61 -15.06
N LEU A 36 -3.07 1.89 -14.00
CA LEU A 36 -2.85 3.06 -13.17
C LEU A 36 -1.47 3.01 -12.49
N ALA A 37 -1.09 1.86 -11.96
CA ALA A 37 0.22 1.67 -11.36
C ALA A 37 1.33 1.94 -12.36
N GLU A 38 1.21 1.42 -13.58
CA GLU A 38 2.17 1.66 -14.65
C GLU A 38 2.28 3.15 -14.99
N GLN A 39 1.15 3.85 -15.13
CA GLN A 39 1.13 5.28 -15.44
C GLN A 39 1.81 6.13 -14.35
N LEU A 40 1.71 5.72 -13.10
CA LEU A 40 2.27 6.45 -11.96
C LEU A 40 3.68 5.99 -11.58
N GLY A 41 4.24 5.02 -12.30
CA GLY A 41 5.57 4.51 -12.01
C GLY A 41 5.64 3.67 -10.74
N VAL A 42 4.55 3.00 -10.39
CA VAL A 42 4.47 2.12 -9.22
C VAL A 42 4.43 0.67 -9.68
N ASN A 43 5.35 -0.13 -9.18
CA ASN A 43 5.37 -1.57 -9.42
C ASN A 43 4.80 -2.29 -8.19
N ILE A 44 3.69 -2.99 -8.36
CA ILE A 44 3.06 -3.75 -7.29
C ILE A 44 3.76 -5.12 -7.20
N VAL A 45 4.52 -5.33 -6.13
CA VAL A 45 5.23 -6.59 -5.90
C VAL A 45 4.26 -7.64 -5.39
N THR A 46 3.42 -7.28 -4.42
CA THR A 46 2.39 -8.16 -3.88
C THR A 46 1.25 -7.34 -3.29
N LEU A 47 0.06 -7.92 -3.32
CA LEU A 47 -1.13 -7.35 -2.68
C LEU A 47 -1.87 -8.49 -1.98
N ARG A 48 -2.11 -8.32 -0.68
CA ARG A 48 -2.76 -9.33 0.15
C ARG A 48 -3.91 -8.71 0.91
N ILE A 49 -4.96 -9.47 1.11
CA ILE A 49 -6.15 -9.04 1.84
C ILE A 49 -6.28 -9.89 3.08
N PHE A 50 -6.38 -9.21 4.25
CA PHE A 50 -6.59 -9.85 5.54
C PHE A 50 -8.09 -9.83 5.80
N GLY A 51 -8.79 -10.93 5.58
CA GLY A 51 -10.25 -10.98 5.63
C GLY A 51 -10.86 -10.36 6.90
N PRO A 52 -10.80 -11.04 8.07
CA PRO A 52 -11.49 -10.57 9.28
C PRO A 52 -10.92 -9.27 9.86
N ASP A 53 -9.66 -8.94 9.57
CA ASP A 53 -8.99 -7.78 10.14
C ASP A 53 -9.27 -6.49 9.37
N HIS A 54 -9.94 -6.57 8.22
CA HIS A 54 -10.26 -5.42 7.37
C HIS A 54 -9.02 -4.62 6.96
N ILE A 55 -7.95 -5.33 6.60
CA ILE A 55 -6.66 -4.74 6.21
C ILE A 55 -6.29 -5.21 4.81
N ILE A 56 -5.79 -4.28 4.01
CA ILE A 56 -5.18 -4.56 2.72
C ILE A 56 -3.70 -4.22 2.85
N LEU A 57 -2.84 -5.15 2.49
CA LEU A 57 -1.40 -4.95 2.50
C LEU A 57 -0.88 -5.02 1.07
N ALA A 58 -0.11 -4.02 0.68
CA ALA A 58 0.63 -4.05 -0.58
C ALA A 58 2.10 -3.75 -0.33
N VAL A 59 2.97 -4.42 -1.07
CA VAL A 59 4.37 -4.07 -1.17
C VAL A 59 4.59 -3.55 -2.58
N VAL A 60 5.09 -2.33 -2.68
CA VAL A 60 5.25 -1.66 -3.97
C VAL A 60 6.65 -1.09 -4.09
N GLU A 61 7.12 -0.95 -5.34
CA GLU A 61 8.36 -0.28 -5.66
C GLU A 61 8.04 0.98 -6.46
N ALA A 62 8.71 2.08 -6.11
CA ALA A 62 8.56 3.35 -6.82
C ALA A 62 9.82 4.20 -6.61
N ASN A 63 10.00 5.24 -7.43
CA ASN A 63 11.15 6.13 -7.29
C ASN A 63 11.06 7.01 -6.05
N ASP A 64 9.83 7.37 -5.65
CA ASP A 64 9.61 8.22 -4.48
C ASP A 64 8.25 7.90 -3.84
N ILE A 65 8.06 8.41 -2.62
CA ILE A 65 6.83 8.19 -1.87
C ILE A 65 5.63 8.94 -2.49
N ASP A 66 5.88 10.04 -3.19
CA ASP A 66 4.80 10.82 -3.80
C ASP A 66 4.07 10.03 -4.88
N SER A 67 4.79 9.22 -5.66
CA SER A 67 4.17 8.31 -6.63
C SER A 67 3.23 7.31 -5.95
N VAL A 68 3.62 6.79 -4.79
CA VAL A 68 2.80 5.84 -4.02
C VAL A 68 1.57 6.54 -3.44
N ARG A 69 1.73 7.77 -2.94
CA ARG A 69 0.61 8.59 -2.45
C ARG A 69 -0.39 8.90 -3.56
N ASP A 70 0.10 9.27 -4.74
CA ASP A 70 -0.75 9.51 -5.91
C ASP A 70 -1.52 8.24 -6.31
N PHE A 71 -0.85 7.10 -6.24
CA PHE A 71 -1.50 5.83 -6.51
C PHE A 71 -2.63 5.55 -5.50
N ALA A 72 -2.38 5.78 -4.21
CA ALA A 72 -3.40 5.61 -3.17
C ALA A 72 -4.60 6.55 -3.38
N LEU A 73 -4.35 7.77 -3.86
CA LEU A 73 -5.40 8.74 -4.16
C LEU A 73 -6.20 8.35 -5.39
N GLN A 74 -5.51 8.12 -6.51
CA GLN A 74 -6.17 7.89 -7.80
C GLN A 74 -6.83 6.52 -7.92
N SER A 75 -6.34 5.53 -7.17
CA SER A 75 -7.01 4.23 -7.05
C SER A 75 -8.25 4.28 -6.16
N ARG A 76 -8.49 5.43 -5.53
CA ARG A 76 -9.58 5.65 -4.56
C ARG A 76 -9.44 4.86 -3.25
N LEU A 77 -8.31 4.20 -3.06
CA LEU A 77 -8.07 3.40 -1.85
C LEU A 77 -8.26 4.24 -0.58
N MET A 78 -7.72 5.47 -0.58
CA MET A 78 -7.81 6.36 0.57
C MET A 78 -9.20 6.96 0.80
N GLN A 79 -10.15 6.79 -0.10
CA GLN A 79 -11.50 7.29 0.09
C GLN A 79 -12.31 6.43 1.06
N TRP A 80 -11.94 5.16 1.21
CA TRP A 80 -12.64 4.24 2.10
C TRP A 80 -11.71 3.50 3.07
N ASN A 81 -10.43 3.82 3.07
CA ASN A 81 -9.43 3.27 3.99
C ASN A 81 -8.61 4.39 4.60
N THR A 82 -8.13 4.17 5.80
CA THR A 82 -6.97 4.89 6.32
C THR A 82 -5.74 4.22 5.74
N VAL A 83 -4.94 4.96 4.98
CA VAL A 83 -3.78 4.42 4.28
C VAL A 83 -2.51 4.91 4.94
N LYS A 84 -1.63 3.97 5.28
CA LYS A 84 -0.29 4.25 5.80
C LYS A 84 0.73 3.74 4.81
N ILE A 85 1.70 4.57 4.47
CA ILE A 85 2.75 4.27 3.52
C ILE A 85 4.08 4.36 4.25
N HIS A 86 4.81 3.24 4.30
CA HIS A 86 6.05 3.15 5.04
C HIS A 86 7.20 2.82 4.08
N PRO A 87 8.24 3.65 4.02
CA PRO A 87 9.49 3.23 3.42
C PRO A 87 10.03 2.00 4.15
N THR A 88 10.59 1.07 3.42
CA THR A 88 11.13 -0.16 4.00
C THR A 88 12.56 -0.36 3.60
N TYR A 89 13.26 -1.23 4.32
CA TYR A 89 14.62 -1.66 4.01
C TYR A 89 14.65 -3.18 3.94
N SER A 90 15.45 -3.69 3.01
CA SER A 90 15.85 -5.10 3.06
C SER A 90 16.79 -5.32 4.25
N MET A 91 17.01 -6.57 4.60
CA MET A 91 18.01 -6.88 5.64
C MET A 91 19.40 -6.38 5.22
N GLU A 92 19.75 -6.54 3.95
CA GLU A 92 21.03 -6.09 3.41
C GLU A 92 21.20 -4.57 3.52
N GLU A 93 20.14 -3.81 3.29
CA GLU A 93 20.14 -2.35 3.43
C GLU A 93 20.17 -1.92 4.90
N ALA A 94 19.50 -2.67 5.77
CA ALA A 94 19.37 -2.31 7.19
C ALA A 94 20.67 -2.52 7.98
N LEU A 95 21.44 -3.57 7.68
CA LEU A 95 22.65 -3.89 8.44
C LEU A 95 23.66 -2.75 8.50
N PRO A 96 24.02 -2.10 7.37
CA PRO A 96 24.94 -0.95 7.46
C PRO A 96 24.38 0.22 8.26
N LEU A 97 23.07 0.42 8.24
CA LEU A 97 22.43 1.49 9.03
C LEU A 97 22.51 1.20 10.51
N ILE A 98 22.35 -0.05 10.92
CA ILE A 98 22.48 -0.48 12.31
C ILE A 98 23.90 -0.19 12.82
N ASP A 99 24.89 -0.50 12.00
CA ASP A 99 26.29 -0.32 12.36
C ASP A 99 26.72 1.17 12.39
N SER A 100 25.92 2.06 11.83
CA SER A 100 26.25 3.48 11.73
C SER A 100 26.09 4.23 13.05
N VAL A 101 25.47 3.62 14.06
CA VAL A 101 25.22 4.24 15.36
C VAL A 101 25.79 3.38 16.50
N GLU A 102 26.24 4.04 17.57
CA GLU A 102 26.71 3.33 18.75
C GLU A 102 25.54 2.81 19.58
N PRO A 103 25.61 1.57 20.11
CA PRO A 103 24.58 1.04 21.00
C PRO A 103 24.47 1.88 22.28
N ILE A 104 23.25 2.00 22.79
CA ILE A 104 23.01 2.64 24.09
C ILE A 104 23.34 1.69 25.24
N PHE A 105 23.12 0.40 25.02
CA PHE A 105 23.30 -0.61 26.06
C PHE A 105 24.39 -1.61 25.73
#